data_b5f7e4024b8bf537efe1d9583459794a
#
_entry.id   b5f7e4024b8bf537efe1d9583459794a
#
_cell.length_a   1.000
_cell.length_b   1.000
_cell.length_c   1.000
_cell.angle_alpha   90.00
_cell.angle_beta   90.00
_cell.angle_gamma   90.00
#
_symmetry.space_group_name_H-M   'P 1'
#
loop_
_entity.id
_entity.type
_entity.pdbx_description
1 polymer ?
#
loop_
_entity_poly.entity_id
_entity_poly.type
_entity_poly.pdbx_seq_one_letter_code
_entity_poly.pdbx_strand_id
1 'polypeptide(L)'
;MFKFLSLWLCLALTILGIVGCENKQQISVVETPSPSLSPISGTPSFSPSSVAERNKSSKLRQLGLQYRQQGRYTDAIKTLEESVILDPQNLSGLVLLGWTLHLAQQPQQAEKTLQKALQLDSNHIQTLNALGIVYLVGGNLEQAIITHTKAIKLKPDNEIAHYNLSLAYHRQGEYNLGLTHAKKATILEPNNPHPFLAESIIYWDSGDENKGKQSYRQAIKLDNRYRQANFLSHLKKAGFTSEQIKQTQKILQSL
;
A
#
# COMPACT_ATOMS: atom_id res chain seq x y z
N MET A 1 -20.54 3.37 -51.52
CA MET A 1 -21.53 2.37 -51.93
C MET A 1 -21.71 1.37 -50.81
N PHE A 2 -23.01 1.29 -50.37
CA PHE A 2 -23.64 0.32 -49.44
C PHE A 2 -23.03 0.21 -48.03
N LYS A 3 -23.61 0.77 -46.93
CA LYS A 3 -24.96 0.71 -46.30
C LYS A 3 -25.44 -0.72 -46.02
N PHE A 4 -25.67 -1.01 -44.72
CA PHE A 4 -26.91 -1.48 -44.06
C PHE A 4 -26.55 -1.84 -42.63
N LEU A 5 -27.01 -1.16 -41.61
CA LEU A 5 -28.31 -0.99 -40.95
C LEU A 5 -28.90 -2.29 -40.36
N SER A 6 -28.89 -2.28 -39.01
CA SER A 6 -30.05 -2.43 -38.08
C SER A 6 -30.81 -3.75 -38.00
N LEU A 7 -31.17 -4.17 -36.79
CA LEU A 7 -32.51 -4.18 -36.13
C LEU A 7 -32.41 -5.08 -34.89
N TRP A 8 -32.63 -4.61 -33.72
CA TRP A 8 -33.87 -4.62 -32.93
C TRP A 8 -34.67 -5.92 -32.99
N LEU A 9 -34.85 -6.59 -31.80
CA LEU A 9 -36.20 -7.00 -31.38
C LEU A 9 -36.30 -7.19 -29.88
N CYS A 10 -37.12 -6.36 -29.23
CA CYS A 10 -37.81 -6.61 -27.98
C CYS A 10 -38.89 -7.67 -28.18
N LEU A 11 -39.10 -8.55 -27.21
CA LEU A 11 -40.42 -9.13 -27.00
C LEU A 11 -40.72 -9.25 -25.52
N ALA A 12 -41.83 -8.62 -25.15
CA ALA A 12 -42.44 -8.63 -23.84
C ALA A 12 -43.61 -9.63 -23.78
N LEU A 13 -43.97 -10.00 -22.55
CA LEU A 13 -45.27 -10.47 -22.06
C LEU A 13 -45.78 -11.88 -22.46
N THR A 14 -46.06 -12.67 -21.41
CA THR A 14 -47.48 -12.95 -21.09
C THR A 14 -47.63 -13.49 -19.64
N ILE A 15 -48.61 -12.93 -18.98
CA ILE A 15 -49.21 -13.29 -17.70
C ILE A 15 -50.13 -14.50 -17.90
N LEU A 16 -50.13 -15.47 -16.98
CA LEU A 16 -51.33 -16.21 -16.65
C LEU A 16 -51.26 -16.67 -15.20
N GLY A 17 -52.22 -16.19 -14.42
CA GLY A 17 -52.47 -16.59 -13.06
C GLY A 17 -53.20 -17.92 -12.97
N ILE A 18 -52.95 -18.60 -11.84
CA ILE A 18 -53.88 -19.64 -11.35
C ILE A 18 -54.10 -19.35 -9.86
N VAL A 19 -55.36 -19.08 -9.55
CA VAL A 19 -55.98 -18.99 -8.22
C VAL A 19 -56.11 -20.40 -7.67
N GLY A 20 -55.81 -20.63 -6.40
CA GLY A 20 -56.04 -21.91 -5.73
C GLY A 20 -55.78 -21.88 -4.25
N CYS A 21 -56.83 -21.56 -3.51
CA CYS A 21 -57.28 -22.06 -2.18
C CYS A 21 -56.33 -21.91 -0.97
N GLU A 22 -56.84 -21.11 -0.05
CA GLU A 22 -56.53 -21.03 1.37
C GLU A 22 -56.48 -22.37 2.07
N ASN A 23 -55.51 -22.53 2.95
CA ASN A 23 -55.68 -23.34 4.15
C ASN A 23 -54.97 -22.62 5.30
N LYS A 24 -55.76 -21.98 6.15
CA LYS A 24 -55.35 -21.34 7.40
C LYS A 24 -55.10 -22.43 8.43
N GLN A 25 -53.84 -22.76 8.68
CA GLN A 25 -53.42 -23.35 9.93
C GLN A 25 -52.87 -22.25 10.84
N GLN A 26 -53.59 -21.92 11.86
CA GLN A 26 -53.11 -21.12 12.98
C GLN A 26 -52.05 -21.90 13.73
N ILE A 27 -50.80 -21.51 13.55
CA ILE A 27 -49.71 -21.93 14.42
C ILE A 27 -49.64 -20.91 15.55
N SER A 28 -50.03 -21.32 16.74
CA SER A 28 -49.80 -20.59 17.97
C SER A 28 -48.27 -20.47 18.21
N VAL A 29 -47.76 -19.28 18.01
CA VAL A 29 -46.38 -18.94 18.33
C VAL A 29 -46.30 -18.78 19.84
N VAL A 30 -45.68 -19.75 20.52
CA VAL A 30 -45.26 -19.59 21.90
C VAL A 30 -44.07 -18.62 21.90
N GLU A 31 -44.29 -17.40 22.37
CA GLU A 31 -43.23 -16.43 22.60
C GLU A 31 -42.34 -16.92 23.76
N THR A 32 -41.18 -17.42 23.41
CA THR A 32 -40.09 -17.57 24.39
C THR A 32 -39.47 -16.17 24.58
N PRO A 33 -39.26 -15.70 25.81
CA PRO A 33 -38.61 -14.43 26.05
C PRO A 33 -37.16 -14.49 25.55
N SER A 34 -36.85 -13.65 24.55
CA SER A 34 -35.49 -13.41 24.10
C SER A 34 -34.66 -12.84 25.26
N PRO A 35 -33.48 -13.41 25.52
CA PRO A 35 -32.56 -12.79 26.47
C PRO A 35 -32.22 -11.40 25.97
N SER A 36 -32.50 -10.38 26.77
CA SER A 36 -32.09 -8.99 26.55
C SER A 36 -30.57 -8.96 26.54
N LEU A 37 -29.97 -8.95 25.35
CA LEU A 37 -28.58 -8.58 25.17
C LEU A 37 -28.48 -7.10 25.50
N SER A 38 -28.03 -6.79 26.69
CA SER A 38 -27.56 -5.44 27.03
C SER A 38 -26.50 -5.05 26.00
N PRO A 39 -26.57 -3.86 25.40
CA PRO A 39 -25.53 -3.41 24.48
C PRO A 39 -24.23 -3.34 25.27
N ILE A 40 -23.23 -4.13 24.86
CA ILE A 40 -21.85 -3.96 25.31
C ILE A 40 -21.40 -2.63 24.71
N SER A 41 -21.76 -1.54 25.38
CA SER A 41 -21.29 -0.20 25.13
C SER A 41 -19.87 -0.08 25.70
N GLY A 42 -18.92 -0.65 24.98
CA GLY A 42 -17.51 -0.57 25.27
C GLY A 42 -16.74 -0.02 24.07
N THR A 43 -17.14 1.13 23.53
CA THR A 43 -16.18 1.95 22.81
C THR A 43 -15.13 2.38 23.83
N PRO A 44 -13.82 2.09 23.63
CA PRO A 44 -12.80 2.59 24.53
C PRO A 44 -12.87 4.13 24.45
N SER A 45 -13.39 4.76 25.49
CA SER A 45 -13.37 6.22 25.62
C SER A 45 -11.91 6.61 25.90
N PHE A 46 -11.18 6.92 24.85
CA PHE A 46 -9.88 7.56 25.01
C PHE A 46 -10.13 8.97 25.54
N SER A 47 -9.82 9.18 26.81
CA SER A 47 -9.73 10.55 27.33
C SER A 47 -8.66 11.29 26.53
N PRO A 48 -8.94 12.52 26.07
CA PRO A 48 -7.93 13.28 25.33
C PRO A 48 -6.69 13.50 26.20
N SER A 49 -5.51 13.25 25.64
CA SER A 49 -4.23 13.45 26.33
C SER A 49 -4.10 14.88 26.82
N SER A 50 -3.60 15.05 28.02
CA SER A 50 -3.30 16.36 28.59
C SER A 50 -2.22 17.11 27.78
N VAL A 51 -2.13 18.41 27.92
CA VAL A 51 -1.06 19.21 27.28
C VAL A 51 0.32 18.71 27.69
N ALA A 52 0.50 18.35 28.97
CA ALA A 52 1.77 17.82 29.46
C ALA A 52 2.14 16.48 28.81
N GLU A 53 1.16 15.56 28.65
CA GLU A 53 1.36 14.28 27.99
C GLU A 53 1.70 14.46 26.50
N ARG A 54 1.00 15.32 25.77
CA ARG A 54 1.32 15.63 24.36
C ARG A 54 2.72 16.23 24.22
N ASN A 55 3.12 17.13 25.12
CA ASN A 55 4.48 17.70 25.12
C ASN A 55 5.54 16.64 25.38
N LYS A 56 5.31 15.74 26.34
CA LYS A 56 6.21 14.62 26.62
C LYS A 56 6.26 13.66 25.43
N SER A 57 5.12 13.29 24.85
CA SER A 57 5.01 12.48 23.65
C SER A 57 5.81 13.07 22.48
N SER A 58 5.71 14.38 22.24
CA SER A 58 6.47 15.07 21.19
C SER A 58 8.00 14.93 21.37
N LYS A 59 8.50 15.11 22.60
CA LYS A 59 9.94 14.92 22.91
C LYS A 59 10.38 13.48 22.67
N LEU A 60 9.55 12.51 23.06
CA LEU A 60 9.82 11.08 22.81
C LEU A 60 9.83 10.74 21.32
N ARG A 61 8.94 11.34 20.51
CA ARG A 61 8.98 11.17 19.05
C ARG A 61 10.30 11.67 18.43
N GLN A 62 10.77 12.83 18.87
CA GLN A 62 12.05 13.36 18.41
C GLN A 62 13.22 12.46 18.81
N LEU A 63 13.24 11.97 20.04
CA LEU A 63 14.26 11.04 20.53
C LEU A 63 14.21 9.71 19.77
N GLY A 64 13.02 9.16 19.58
CA GLY A 64 12.83 7.93 18.79
C GLY A 64 13.31 8.08 17.34
N LEU A 65 13.06 9.25 16.71
CA LEU A 65 13.59 9.55 15.38
C LEU A 65 15.13 9.60 15.37
N GLN A 66 15.76 10.19 16.39
CA GLN A 66 17.22 10.21 16.51
C GLN A 66 17.80 8.80 16.66
N TYR A 67 17.22 7.94 17.50
CA TYR A 67 17.64 6.54 17.63
C TYR A 67 17.49 5.79 16.30
N ARG A 68 16.39 5.98 15.59
CA ARG A 68 16.18 5.37 14.26
C ARG A 68 17.25 5.82 13.26
N GLN A 69 17.61 7.11 13.22
CA GLN A 69 18.66 7.62 12.34
C GLN A 69 20.04 7.03 12.65
N GLN A 70 20.28 6.67 13.91
CA GLN A 70 21.49 5.99 14.37
C GLN A 70 21.45 4.46 14.11
N GLY A 71 20.37 3.92 13.56
CA GLY A 71 20.17 2.47 13.37
C GLY A 71 19.81 1.70 14.64
N ARG A 72 19.58 2.41 15.75
CA ARG A 72 19.22 1.85 17.06
C ARG A 72 17.73 1.57 17.12
N TYR A 73 17.29 0.61 16.30
CA TYR A 73 15.84 0.35 16.12
C TYR A 73 15.14 -0.10 17.40
N THR A 74 15.78 -0.90 18.25
CA THR A 74 15.19 -1.35 19.52
C THR A 74 14.89 -0.18 20.46
N ASP A 75 15.84 0.74 20.61
CA ASP A 75 15.65 1.94 21.45
C ASP A 75 14.60 2.87 20.83
N ALA A 76 14.61 3.01 19.51
CA ALA A 76 13.64 3.80 18.78
C ALA A 76 12.21 3.28 18.98
N ILE A 77 11.99 1.97 18.83
CA ILE A 77 10.68 1.34 19.01
C ILE A 77 10.18 1.58 20.43
N LYS A 78 10.98 1.23 21.45
CA LYS A 78 10.61 1.44 22.86
C LYS A 78 10.19 2.88 23.14
N THR A 79 11.00 3.84 22.68
CA THR A 79 10.74 5.28 22.90
C THR A 79 9.48 5.75 22.16
N LEU A 80 9.24 5.24 20.95
CA LEU A 80 8.05 5.58 20.17
C LEU A 80 6.78 4.93 20.71
N GLU A 81 6.86 3.73 21.28
CA GLU A 81 5.75 3.08 21.99
C GLU A 81 5.31 3.91 23.19
N GLU A 82 6.27 4.38 24.00
CA GLU A 82 5.99 5.30 25.11
C GLU A 82 5.32 6.59 24.62
N SER A 83 5.77 7.13 23.50
CA SER A 83 5.15 8.31 22.87
C SER A 83 3.69 8.04 22.45
N VAL A 84 3.42 6.89 21.84
CA VAL A 84 2.05 6.50 21.38
C VAL A 84 1.13 6.22 22.58
N ILE A 85 1.65 5.70 23.68
CA ILE A 85 0.87 5.52 24.92
C ILE A 85 0.40 6.88 25.48
N LEU A 86 1.27 7.89 25.47
CA LEU A 86 0.95 9.23 25.98
C LEU A 86 0.03 10.04 25.04
N ASP A 87 0.08 9.77 23.73
CA ASP A 87 -0.72 10.49 22.73
C ASP A 87 -1.19 9.51 21.63
N PRO A 88 -2.18 8.65 21.96
CA PRO A 88 -2.57 7.52 21.10
C PRO A 88 -3.29 7.93 19.82
N GLN A 89 -3.76 9.18 19.73
CA GLN A 89 -4.41 9.74 18.54
C GLN A 89 -3.43 10.51 17.64
N ASN A 90 -2.15 10.51 17.95
CA ASN A 90 -1.16 11.21 17.16
C ASN A 90 -0.74 10.39 15.94
N LEU A 91 -1.28 10.77 14.78
CA LEU A 91 -0.98 10.10 13.49
C LEU A 91 0.52 10.04 13.20
N SER A 92 1.24 11.15 13.40
CA SER A 92 2.69 11.18 13.15
C SER A 92 3.46 10.21 14.04
N GLY A 93 3.02 10.05 15.30
CA GLY A 93 3.61 9.08 16.23
C GLY A 93 3.39 7.64 15.77
N LEU A 94 2.17 7.31 15.38
CA LEU A 94 1.82 5.97 14.86
C LEU A 94 2.56 5.66 13.55
N VAL A 95 2.63 6.61 12.62
CA VAL A 95 3.36 6.41 11.35
C VAL A 95 4.85 6.23 11.60
N LEU A 96 5.44 7.05 12.48
CA LEU A 96 6.85 6.94 12.83
C LEU A 96 7.18 5.59 13.50
N LEU A 97 6.33 5.12 14.42
CA LEU A 97 6.47 3.81 15.05
C LEU A 97 6.32 2.69 14.01
N GLY A 98 5.25 2.72 13.21
CA GLY A 98 4.99 1.70 12.19
C GLY A 98 6.13 1.59 11.16
N TRP A 99 6.64 2.73 10.70
CA TRP A 99 7.79 2.75 9.80
C TRP A 99 9.08 2.24 10.48
N THR A 100 9.31 2.58 11.75
CA THR A 100 10.46 2.08 12.51
C THR A 100 10.40 0.57 12.72
N LEU A 101 9.21 0.03 13.02
CA LEU A 101 8.96 -1.41 13.10
C LEU A 101 9.24 -2.13 11.78
N HIS A 102 8.82 -1.54 10.64
CA HIS A 102 9.15 -2.06 9.31
C HIS A 102 10.67 -2.14 9.08
N LEU A 103 11.39 -1.06 9.38
CA LEU A 103 12.85 -1.03 9.25
C LEU A 103 13.55 -2.01 10.19
N ALA A 104 12.96 -2.30 11.35
CA ALA A 104 13.42 -3.30 12.32
C ALA A 104 13.04 -4.74 11.95
N GLN A 105 12.49 -4.99 10.74
CA GLN A 105 12.05 -6.30 10.26
C GLN A 105 10.93 -6.92 11.11
N GLN A 106 10.01 -6.09 11.61
CA GLN A 106 8.83 -6.49 12.39
C GLN A 106 7.53 -6.15 11.60
N PRO A 107 7.29 -6.78 10.43
CA PRO A 107 6.25 -6.35 9.50
C PRO A 107 4.83 -6.50 10.07
N GLN A 108 4.54 -7.52 10.88
CA GLN A 108 3.20 -7.70 11.47
C GLN A 108 2.84 -6.59 12.46
N GLN A 109 3.81 -6.15 13.27
CA GLN A 109 3.60 -5.05 14.21
C GLN A 109 3.52 -3.71 13.47
N ALA A 110 4.31 -3.54 12.40
CA ALA A 110 4.26 -2.36 11.53
C ALA A 110 2.87 -2.23 10.89
N GLU A 111 2.36 -3.31 10.29
CA GLU A 111 1.02 -3.35 9.70
C GLU A 111 -0.06 -2.97 10.71
N LYS A 112 -0.09 -3.63 11.87
CA LYS A 112 -1.08 -3.36 12.94
C LYS A 112 -1.04 -1.90 13.39
N THR A 113 0.16 -1.33 13.54
CA THR A 113 0.34 0.06 13.98
C THR A 113 -0.15 1.05 12.92
N LEU A 114 0.17 0.79 11.64
CA LEU A 114 -0.27 1.64 10.52
C LEU A 114 -1.77 1.51 10.25
N GLN A 115 -2.35 0.32 10.41
CA GLN A 115 -3.81 0.13 10.35
C GLN A 115 -4.52 0.93 11.45
N LYS A 116 -3.97 0.96 12.67
CA LYS A 116 -4.50 1.82 13.75
C LYS A 116 -4.45 3.30 13.36
N ALA A 117 -3.40 3.75 12.69
CA ALA A 117 -3.34 5.11 12.18
C ALA A 117 -4.42 5.40 11.12
N LEU A 118 -4.72 4.44 10.22
CA LEU A 118 -5.80 4.58 9.23
C LEU A 118 -7.21 4.53 9.85
N GLN A 119 -7.38 3.94 11.04
CA GLN A 119 -8.64 4.03 11.78
C GLN A 119 -8.91 5.46 12.29
N LEU A 120 -7.85 6.22 12.59
CA LEU A 120 -7.97 7.63 13.01
C LEU A 120 -8.20 8.57 11.81
N ASP A 121 -7.47 8.35 10.73
CA ASP A 121 -7.65 9.06 9.44
C ASP A 121 -7.41 8.10 8.28
N SER A 122 -8.49 7.62 7.71
CA SER A 122 -8.45 6.67 6.60
C SER A 122 -7.83 7.24 5.30
N ASN A 123 -7.67 8.56 5.21
CA ASN A 123 -7.16 9.27 4.04
C ASN A 123 -5.75 9.85 4.26
N HIS A 124 -5.12 9.54 5.39
CA HIS A 124 -3.77 10.01 5.69
C HIS A 124 -2.74 9.40 4.74
N ILE A 125 -2.26 10.20 3.80
CA ILE A 125 -1.42 9.74 2.67
C ILE A 125 -0.13 9.10 3.15
N GLN A 126 0.52 9.66 4.16
CA GLN A 126 1.78 9.12 4.70
C GLN A 126 1.58 7.72 5.29
N THR A 127 0.44 7.48 5.97
CA THR A 127 0.10 6.15 6.48
C THR A 127 -0.17 5.17 5.35
N LEU A 128 -0.92 5.59 4.32
CA LEU A 128 -1.17 4.76 3.13
C LEU A 128 0.14 4.38 2.43
N ASN A 129 1.05 5.34 2.24
CA ASN A 129 2.36 5.06 1.66
C ASN A 129 3.16 4.05 2.49
N ALA A 130 3.25 4.26 3.81
CA ALA A 130 3.98 3.37 4.69
C ALA A 130 3.39 1.95 4.73
N LEU A 131 2.05 1.83 4.84
CA LEU A 131 1.37 0.54 4.86
C LEU A 131 1.46 -0.18 3.52
N GLY A 132 1.32 0.54 2.40
CA GLY A 132 1.49 -0.02 1.07
C GLY A 132 2.89 -0.60 0.85
N ILE A 133 3.95 0.05 1.38
CA ILE A 133 5.31 -0.48 1.35
C ILE A 133 5.44 -1.74 2.22
N VAL A 134 4.84 -1.75 3.41
CA VAL A 134 4.84 -2.94 4.29
C VAL A 134 4.21 -4.13 3.56
N TYR A 135 3.08 -3.94 2.89
CA TYR A 135 2.42 -4.96 2.07
C TYR A 135 3.28 -5.40 0.87
N LEU A 136 3.85 -4.45 0.13
CA LEU A 136 4.69 -4.74 -1.03
C LEU A 136 5.90 -5.60 -0.66
N VAL A 137 6.64 -5.19 0.38
CA VAL A 137 7.84 -5.90 0.85
C VAL A 137 7.47 -7.25 1.47
N GLY A 138 6.35 -7.32 2.17
CA GLY A 138 5.79 -8.56 2.73
C GLY A 138 5.19 -9.53 1.68
N GLY A 139 5.10 -9.12 0.41
CA GLY A 139 4.57 -9.96 -0.67
C GLY A 139 3.05 -9.95 -0.82
N ASN A 140 2.33 -9.19 -0.02
CA ASN A 140 0.88 -9.03 -0.17
C ASN A 140 0.59 -7.98 -1.26
N LEU A 141 0.74 -8.41 -2.53
CA LEU A 141 0.65 -7.51 -3.68
C LEU A 141 -0.75 -6.90 -3.85
N GLU A 142 -1.78 -7.67 -3.55
CA GLU A 142 -3.16 -7.19 -3.66
C GLU A 142 -3.40 -6.00 -2.72
N GLN A 143 -3.04 -6.15 -1.44
CA GLN A 143 -3.20 -5.07 -0.46
C GLN A 143 -2.26 -3.89 -0.75
N ALA A 144 -1.05 -4.13 -1.27
CA ALA A 144 -0.15 -3.07 -1.70
C ALA A 144 -0.78 -2.24 -2.82
N ILE A 145 -1.35 -2.89 -3.85
CA ILE A 145 -2.01 -2.23 -4.97
C ILE A 145 -3.25 -1.44 -4.50
N ILE A 146 -4.12 -2.05 -3.70
CA ILE A 146 -5.31 -1.36 -3.15
C ILE A 146 -4.89 -0.10 -2.37
N THR A 147 -3.89 -0.24 -1.51
CA THR A 147 -3.45 0.84 -0.61
C THR A 147 -2.79 1.98 -1.38
N HIS A 148 -1.86 1.68 -2.31
CA HIS A 148 -1.21 2.70 -3.12
C HIS A 148 -2.17 3.31 -4.15
N THR A 149 -3.14 2.55 -4.69
CA THR A 149 -4.19 3.10 -5.56
C THR A 149 -5.06 4.10 -4.80
N LYS A 150 -5.38 3.83 -3.52
CA LYS A 150 -6.06 4.82 -2.69
C LYS A 150 -5.20 6.08 -2.49
N ALA A 151 -3.89 5.91 -2.28
CA ALA A 151 -2.97 7.04 -2.11
C ALA A 151 -2.90 7.92 -3.37
N ILE A 152 -2.86 7.35 -4.58
CA ILE A 152 -2.86 8.15 -5.83
C ILE A 152 -4.23 8.76 -6.16
N LYS A 153 -5.34 8.17 -5.72
CA LYS A 153 -6.66 8.80 -5.84
C LYS A 153 -6.75 10.07 -5.00
N LEU A 154 -6.11 10.09 -3.84
CA LEU A 154 -6.06 11.25 -2.95
C LEU A 154 -5.01 12.28 -3.39
N LYS A 155 -3.88 11.82 -3.89
CA LYS A 155 -2.77 12.63 -4.39
C LYS A 155 -2.26 12.05 -5.71
N PRO A 156 -2.75 12.52 -6.88
CA PRO A 156 -2.39 11.97 -8.20
C PRO A 156 -0.91 12.10 -8.60
N ASP A 157 -0.15 12.94 -7.91
CA ASP A 157 1.29 13.13 -8.04
C ASP A 157 2.09 12.49 -6.89
N ASN A 158 1.53 11.44 -6.26
CA ASN A 158 2.22 10.69 -5.21
C ASN A 158 3.29 9.77 -5.84
N GLU A 159 4.52 10.26 -5.87
CA GLU A 159 5.69 9.59 -6.44
C GLU A 159 5.97 8.24 -5.78
N ILE A 160 5.84 8.15 -4.45
CA ILE A 160 6.04 6.90 -3.68
C ILE A 160 5.03 5.84 -4.12
N ALA A 161 3.75 6.22 -4.24
CA ALA A 161 2.72 5.27 -4.60
C ALA A 161 2.86 4.80 -6.06
N HIS A 162 3.18 5.70 -7.00
CA HIS A 162 3.44 5.31 -8.40
C HIS A 162 4.63 4.36 -8.52
N TYR A 163 5.74 4.67 -7.84
CA TYR A 163 6.90 3.79 -7.83
C TYR A 163 6.58 2.39 -7.29
N ASN A 164 5.91 2.31 -6.15
CA ASN A 164 5.59 1.01 -5.54
C ASN A 164 4.53 0.22 -6.33
N LEU A 165 3.56 0.90 -6.97
CA LEU A 165 2.63 0.27 -7.91
C LEU A 165 3.36 -0.34 -9.10
N SER A 166 4.40 0.32 -9.62
CA SER A 166 5.19 -0.23 -10.73
C SER A 166 5.86 -1.55 -10.36
N LEU A 167 6.44 -1.65 -9.15
CA LEU A 167 7.05 -2.88 -8.65
C LEU A 167 6.01 -3.98 -8.37
N ALA A 168 4.85 -3.60 -7.82
CA ALA A 168 3.77 -4.55 -7.53
C ALA A 168 3.20 -5.16 -8.81
N TYR A 169 2.86 -4.34 -9.81
CA TYR A 169 2.35 -4.80 -11.10
C TYR A 169 3.38 -5.60 -11.88
N HIS A 170 4.66 -5.22 -11.86
CA HIS A 170 5.74 -6.04 -12.43
C HIS A 170 5.72 -7.46 -11.83
N ARG A 171 5.61 -7.59 -10.50
CA ARG A 171 5.57 -8.88 -9.80
C ARG A 171 4.32 -9.71 -10.13
N GLN A 172 3.22 -9.08 -10.56
CA GLN A 172 2.00 -9.74 -11.05
C GLN A 172 2.06 -10.11 -12.54
N GLY A 173 3.10 -9.67 -13.28
CA GLY A 173 3.18 -9.83 -14.73
C GLY A 173 2.33 -8.81 -15.51
N GLU A 174 1.72 -7.85 -14.82
CA GLU A 174 0.89 -6.79 -15.42
C GLU A 174 1.76 -5.64 -15.94
N TYR A 175 2.61 -5.94 -16.93
CA TYR A 175 3.67 -5.05 -17.40
C TYR A 175 3.14 -3.70 -17.92
N ASN A 176 2.00 -3.67 -18.59
CA ASN A 176 1.41 -2.42 -19.12
C ASN A 176 1.03 -1.46 -17.97
N LEU A 177 0.41 -1.97 -16.91
CA LEU A 177 0.09 -1.19 -15.73
C LEU A 177 1.37 -0.77 -15.00
N GLY A 178 2.31 -1.70 -14.85
CA GLY A 178 3.63 -1.42 -14.27
C GLY A 178 4.35 -0.28 -14.99
N LEU A 179 4.41 -0.30 -16.33
CA LEU A 179 5.02 0.77 -17.15
C LEU A 179 4.30 2.11 -17.00
N THR A 180 2.99 2.11 -16.93
CA THR A 180 2.21 3.34 -16.72
C THR A 180 2.65 4.04 -15.43
N HIS A 181 2.78 3.28 -14.35
CA HIS A 181 3.19 3.79 -13.05
C HIS A 181 4.69 4.10 -12.97
N ALA A 182 5.56 3.27 -13.56
CA ALA A 182 7.00 3.53 -13.61
C ALA A 182 7.31 4.85 -14.32
N LYS A 183 6.72 5.07 -15.51
CA LYS A 183 6.87 6.34 -16.26
C LYS A 183 6.38 7.55 -15.47
N LYS A 184 5.25 7.41 -14.78
CA LYS A 184 4.77 8.51 -13.93
C LYS A 184 5.76 8.81 -12.80
N ALA A 185 6.33 7.78 -12.17
CA ALA A 185 7.33 7.93 -11.11
C ALA A 185 8.63 8.58 -11.64
N THR A 186 9.11 8.20 -12.85
CA THR A 186 10.31 8.83 -13.44
C THR A 186 10.09 10.33 -13.77
N ILE A 187 8.86 10.72 -14.12
CA ILE A 187 8.50 12.13 -14.34
C ILE A 187 8.45 12.90 -13.02
N LEU A 188 7.89 12.29 -11.97
CA LEU A 188 7.76 12.94 -10.67
C LEU A 188 9.09 13.04 -9.92
N GLU A 189 9.97 12.06 -10.10
CA GLU A 189 11.30 12.00 -9.46
C GLU A 189 12.43 11.82 -10.51
N PRO A 190 12.68 12.80 -11.37
CA PRO A 190 13.63 12.66 -12.49
C PRO A 190 15.08 12.47 -12.05
N ASN A 191 15.41 12.78 -10.79
CA ASN A 191 16.75 12.64 -10.22
C ASN A 191 16.92 11.37 -9.35
N ASN A 192 15.87 10.56 -9.22
CA ASN A 192 15.92 9.30 -8.48
C ASN A 192 16.18 8.13 -9.46
N PRO A 193 17.26 7.34 -9.28
CA PRO A 193 17.56 6.21 -10.17
C PRO A 193 16.58 5.04 -10.03
N HIS A 194 15.90 4.89 -8.88
CA HIS A 194 15.06 3.71 -8.61
C HIS A 194 13.87 3.56 -9.56
N PRO A 195 13.08 4.62 -9.88
CA PRO A 195 12.01 4.52 -10.87
C PRO A 195 12.50 4.09 -12.26
N PHE A 196 13.69 4.53 -12.70
CA PHE A 196 14.27 4.11 -13.97
C PHE A 196 14.70 2.64 -13.96
N LEU A 197 15.17 2.12 -12.82
CA LEU A 197 15.47 0.69 -12.69
C LEU A 197 14.19 -0.15 -12.67
N ALA A 198 13.13 0.32 -12.02
CA ALA A 198 11.82 -0.33 -12.09
C ALA A 198 11.27 -0.35 -13.53
N GLU A 199 11.33 0.77 -14.24
CA GLU A 199 10.95 0.86 -15.65
C GLU A 199 11.79 -0.08 -16.52
N SER A 200 13.10 -0.16 -16.25
CA SER A 200 14.04 -1.02 -16.97
C SER A 200 13.67 -2.50 -16.91
N ILE A 201 13.42 -3.04 -15.70
CA ILE A 201 13.05 -4.46 -15.55
C ILE A 201 11.69 -4.76 -16.16
N ILE A 202 10.74 -3.81 -16.10
CA ILE A 202 9.42 -4.01 -16.69
C ILE A 202 9.50 -4.06 -18.22
N TYR A 203 10.24 -3.13 -18.86
CA TYR A 203 10.45 -3.18 -20.30
C TYR A 203 11.14 -4.47 -20.72
N TRP A 204 12.18 -4.89 -19.97
CA TRP A 204 12.92 -6.12 -20.28
C TRP A 204 12.00 -7.34 -20.24
N ASP A 205 11.22 -7.51 -19.17
CA ASP A 205 10.34 -8.67 -19.00
C ASP A 205 9.11 -8.62 -19.91
N SER A 206 8.74 -7.43 -20.42
CA SER A 206 7.71 -7.28 -21.46
C SER A 206 8.23 -7.52 -22.88
N GLY A 207 9.54 -7.83 -23.07
CA GLY A 207 10.15 -8.12 -24.38
C GLY A 207 10.79 -6.92 -25.08
N ASP A 208 10.72 -5.71 -24.53
CA ASP A 208 11.39 -4.52 -25.11
C ASP A 208 12.76 -4.29 -24.43
N GLU A 209 13.69 -5.19 -24.71
CA GLU A 209 15.04 -5.13 -24.14
C GLU A 209 15.77 -3.80 -24.43
N ASN A 210 15.53 -3.20 -25.61
CA ASN A 210 16.17 -1.95 -25.99
C ASN A 210 15.77 -0.80 -25.07
N LYS A 211 14.46 -0.65 -24.81
CA LYS A 211 13.97 0.33 -23.84
C LYS A 211 14.41 -0.02 -22.42
N GLY A 212 14.44 -1.30 -22.05
CA GLY A 212 14.99 -1.74 -20.78
C GLY A 212 16.41 -1.26 -20.55
N LYS A 213 17.31 -1.47 -21.54
CA LYS A 213 18.69 -0.95 -21.51
C LYS A 213 18.75 0.57 -21.47
N GLN A 214 17.86 1.24 -22.19
CA GLN A 214 17.81 2.72 -22.21
C GLN A 214 17.46 3.27 -20.81
N SER A 215 16.44 2.74 -20.16
CA SER A 215 16.04 3.15 -18.80
C SER A 215 17.14 2.84 -17.79
N TYR A 216 17.81 1.68 -17.91
CA TYR A 216 18.95 1.35 -17.06
C TYR A 216 20.09 2.36 -17.20
N ARG A 217 20.43 2.75 -18.44
CA ARG A 217 21.47 3.78 -18.68
C ARG A 217 21.11 5.12 -18.04
N GLN A 218 19.82 5.49 -17.95
CA GLN A 218 19.41 6.70 -17.22
C GLN A 218 19.69 6.54 -15.72
N ALA A 219 19.38 5.38 -15.11
CA ALA A 219 19.73 5.14 -13.72
C ALA A 219 21.24 5.24 -13.46
N ILE A 220 22.09 4.71 -14.36
CA ILE A 220 23.55 4.85 -14.27
C ILE A 220 24.00 6.32 -14.36
N LYS A 221 23.37 7.13 -15.22
CA LYS A 221 23.72 8.57 -15.33
C LYS A 221 23.42 9.31 -14.03
N LEU A 222 22.36 8.92 -13.32
CA LEU A 222 21.99 9.52 -12.05
C LEU A 222 22.88 9.05 -10.90
N ASP A 223 23.25 7.77 -10.91
CA ASP A 223 24.12 7.18 -9.90
C ASP A 223 25.02 6.11 -10.54
N ASN A 224 26.29 6.47 -10.75
CA ASN A 224 27.27 5.61 -11.44
C ASN A 224 27.56 4.29 -10.68
N ARG A 225 27.19 4.19 -9.39
CA ARG A 225 27.34 2.94 -8.61
C ARG A 225 26.52 1.81 -9.18
N TYR A 226 25.43 2.08 -9.92
CA TYR A 226 24.63 1.07 -10.63
C TYR A 226 25.34 0.39 -11.81
N ARG A 227 26.59 0.77 -12.14
CA ARG A 227 27.50 -0.01 -13.00
C ARG A 227 28.10 -1.23 -12.29
N GLN A 228 28.01 -1.30 -10.99
CA GLN A 228 28.64 -2.32 -10.17
C GLN A 228 27.61 -3.35 -9.74
N ALA A 229 27.79 -4.61 -10.15
CA ALA A 229 26.83 -5.69 -9.84
C ALA A 229 26.65 -5.93 -8.33
N ASN A 230 27.71 -5.73 -7.53
CA ASN A 230 27.66 -5.87 -6.07
C ASN A 230 26.81 -4.77 -5.42
N PHE A 231 26.71 -3.59 -6.03
CA PHE A 231 25.88 -2.50 -5.51
C PHE A 231 24.38 -2.79 -5.67
N LEU A 232 23.99 -3.64 -6.62
CA LEU A 232 22.57 -3.93 -6.89
C LEU A 232 21.83 -4.56 -5.71
N SER A 233 22.54 -5.21 -4.79
CA SER A 233 21.95 -5.70 -3.53
C SER A 233 21.28 -4.61 -2.70
N HIS A 234 21.70 -3.35 -2.89
CA HIS A 234 21.10 -2.18 -2.24
C HIS A 234 19.63 -1.97 -2.64
N LEU A 235 19.22 -2.45 -3.82
CA LEU A 235 17.84 -2.36 -4.29
C LEU A 235 16.81 -3.06 -3.39
N LYS A 236 17.24 -4.00 -2.53
CA LYS A 236 16.37 -4.54 -1.47
C LYS A 236 15.76 -3.43 -0.60
N LYS A 237 16.56 -2.40 -0.28
CA LYS A 237 16.10 -1.24 0.51
C LYS A 237 15.13 -0.35 -0.26
N ALA A 238 15.13 -0.47 -1.59
CA ALA A 238 14.21 0.22 -2.49
C ALA A 238 12.97 -0.63 -2.85
N GLY A 239 12.75 -1.76 -2.18
CA GLY A 239 11.56 -2.60 -2.36
C GLY A 239 11.65 -3.65 -3.46
N PHE A 240 12.81 -3.80 -4.13
CA PHE A 240 13.02 -4.86 -5.11
C PHE A 240 13.14 -6.23 -4.44
N THR A 241 12.54 -7.24 -5.04
CA THR A 241 12.76 -8.64 -4.65
C THR A 241 14.11 -9.16 -5.15
N SER A 242 14.51 -10.33 -4.66
CA SER A 242 15.72 -11.01 -5.15
C SER A 242 15.63 -11.33 -6.64
N GLU A 243 14.45 -11.68 -7.15
CA GLU A 243 14.20 -11.95 -8.57
C GLU A 243 14.34 -10.68 -9.41
N GLN A 244 13.75 -9.58 -8.96
CA GLN A 244 13.88 -8.28 -9.62
C GLN A 244 15.34 -7.80 -9.64
N ILE A 245 16.11 -8.05 -8.58
CA ILE A 245 17.55 -7.74 -8.53
C ILE A 245 18.33 -8.62 -9.52
N LYS A 246 18.05 -9.93 -9.60
CA LYS A 246 18.66 -10.80 -10.61
C LYS A 246 18.36 -10.33 -12.02
N GLN A 247 17.14 -9.89 -12.27
CA GLN A 247 16.77 -9.32 -13.58
C GLN A 247 17.55 -8.05 -13.89
N THR A 248 17.67 -7.16 -12.88
CA THR A 248 18.50 -5.95 -12.99
C THR A 248 19.97 -6.29 -13.32
N GLN A 249 20.52 -7.37 -12.72
CA GLN A 249 21.88 -7.86 -13.03
C GLN A 249 22.03 -8.35 -14.48
N LYS A 250 21.03 -9.08 -15.00
CA LYS A 250 21.03 -9.53 -16.41
C LYS A 250 21.05 -8.34 -17.38
N ILE A 251 20.25 -7.31 -17.10
CA ILE A 251 20.22 -6.11 -17.93
C ILE A 251 21.60 -5.43 -17.89
N LEU A 252 22.19 -5.27 -16.71
CA LEU A 252 23.54 -4.70 -16.57
C LEU A 252 24.58 -5.44 -17.40
N GLN A 253 24.55 -6.77 -17.39
CA GLN A 253 25.49 -7.61 -18.16
C GLN A 253 25.31 -7.49 -19.68
N SER A 254 24.16 -7.02 -20.13
CA SER A 254 23.81 -6.88 -21.54
C SER A 254 24.06 -5.47 -22.10
N LEU A 255 24.50 -4.49 -21.26
CA LEU A 255 24.76 -3.09 -21.66
C LEU A 255 26.03 -2.92 -22.47
#